data_03511f602605c3e4f1e919509529e9f6
#
_entry.id   03511f602605c3e4f1e919509529e9f6
#
_cell.length_a   1.000
_cell.length_b   1.000
_cell.length_c   1.000
_cell.angle_alpha   90.00
_cell.angle_beta   90.00
_cell.angle_gamma   90.00
#
_symmetry.space_group_name_H-M   'P 1'
#
loop_
_entity.id
_entity.type
_entity.pdbx_description
1 polymer ?
#
loop_
_entity_poly.entity_id
_entity_poly.type
_entity_poly.pdbx_seq_one_letter_code
_entity_poly.pdbx_strand_id
1 'polypeptide(L)'
;MNLSDLLPEESLALVALSRAVARADGAVTPLEGEAIAVMAAELGEATYRRLFAKAAESYPDEAALKKFLVSIERAEARALIYESILALAAADSMSEEEESLVGWLRETWEIQ
;
A
#
# COMPACT_ATOMS: atom_id res chain seq x y z
N MET A 1 1.66 -17.02 0.02
CA MET A 1 2.66 -15.98 -0.31
C MET A 1 2.78 -15.01 0.86
N ASN A 2 4.00 -14.65 1.21
CA ASN A 2 4.29 -13.67 2.25
C ASN A 2 4.80 -12.37 1.61
N LEU A 3 4.82 -11.29 2.39
CA LEU A 3 5.33 -10.00 1.88
C LEU A 3 6.78 -10.12 1.39
N SER A 4 7.58 -10.98 2.02
CA SER A 4 8.97 -11.21 1.61
C SER A 4 9.10 -11.89 0.24
N ASP A 5 8.01 -12.45 -0.28
CA ASP A 5 7.99 -13.10 -1.61
C ASP A 5 7.70 -12.12 -2.75
N LEU A 6 7.37 -10.87 -2.43
CA LEU A 6 7.08 -9.85 -3.43
C LEU A 6 8.34 -9.45 -4.19
N LEU A 7 8.20 -9.23 -5.49
CA LEU A 7 9.29 -8.66 -6.30
C LEU A 7 9.54 -7.21 -5.88
N PRO A 8 10.73 -6.66 -6.19
CA PRO A 8 11.07 -5.29 -5.77
C PRO A 8 10.02 -4.24 -6.14
N GLU A 9 9.48 -4.27 -7.37
CA GLU A 9 8.45 -3.32 -7.78
C GLU A 9 7.12 -3.56 -7.07
N GLU A 10 6.83 -4.79 -6.69
CA GLU A 10 5.62 -5.12 -5.93
C GLU A 10 5.72 -4.63 -4.49
N SER A 11 6.89 -4.78 -3.89
CA SER A 11 7.15 -4.23 -2.55
C SER A 11 7.06 -2.71 -2.57
N LEU A 12 7.58 -2.07 -3.61
CA LEU A 12 7.47 -0.63 -3.78
C LEU A 12 6.00 -0.21 -3.91
N ALA A 13 5.21 -0.96 -4.66
CA ALA A 13 3.78 -0.69 -4.81
C ALA A 13 3.06 -0.77 -3.46
N LEU A 14 3.34 -1.80 -2.67
CA LEU A 14 2.77 -1.96 -1.33
C LEU A 14 3.11 -0.78 -0.42
N VAL A 15 4.38 -0.40 -0.38
CA VAL A 15 4.83 0.71 0.47
C VAL A 15 4.26 2.04 -0.01
N ALA A 16 4.20 2.26 -1.32
CA ALA A 16 3.60 3.46 -1.89
C ALA A 16 2.12 3.58 -1.52
N LEU A 17 1.38 2.46 -1.56
CA LEU A 17 -0.02 2.42 -1.14
C LEU A 17 -0.16 2.68 0.36
N SER A 18 0.72 2.13 1.19
CA SER A 18 0.67 2.38 2.64
C SER A 18 0.88 3.86 2.94
N ARG A 19 1.77 4.51 2.20
CA ARG A 19 1.99 5.94 2.32
C ARG A 19 0.73 6.74 1.91
N ALA A 20 0.09 6.33 0.82
CA ALA A 20 -1.14 6.98 0.35
C ALA A 20 -2.27 6.86 1.37
N VAL A 21 -2.44 5.69 1.99
CA VAL A 21 -3.43 5.48 3.05
C VAL A 21 -3.14 6.38 4.25
N ALA A 22 -1.89 6.44 4.68
CA ALA A 22 -1.50 7.28 5.82
C ALA A 22 -1.77 8.76 5.55
N ARG A 23 -1.60 9.21 4.31
CA ARG A 23 -1.81 10.61 3.93
C ARG A 23 -3.29 10.97 3.72
N ALA A 24 -4.12 9.98 3.40
CA ALA A 24 -5.53 10.21 3.09
C ALA A 24 -6.27 10.88 4.26
N ASP A 25 -5.92 10.51 5.49
CA ASP A 25 -6.55 11.06 6.70
C ASP A 25 -5.79 12.24 7.30
N GLY A 26 -4.64 12.59 6.75
CA GLY A 26 -3.80 13.65 7.28
C GLY A 26 -3.01 13.29 8.54
N ALA A 27 -3.33 12.17 9.17
CA ALA A 27 -2.65 11.68 10.36
C ALA A 27 -2.76 10.18 10.45
N VAL A 28 -1.72 9.52 10.97
CA VAL A 28 -1.71 8.07 11.20
C VAL A 28 -2.27 7.82 12.60
N THR A 29 -3.34 7.03 12.69
CA THR A 29 -3.90 6.62 13.98
C THR A 29 -2.98 5.57 14.64
N PRO A 30 -3.09 5.35 15.98
CA PRO A 30 -2.31 4.29 16.62
C PRO A 30 -2.52 2.90 16.02
N LEU A 31 -3.74 2.56 15.62
CA LEU A 31 -4.04 1.27 15.00
C LEU A 31 -3.41 1.14 13.63
N GLU A 32 -3.46 2.20 12.83
CA GLU A 32 -2.78 2.24 11.53
C GLU A 32 -1.25 2.16 11.70
N GLY A 33 -0.73 2.84 12.71
CA GLY A 33 0.70 2.78 13.03
C GLY A 33 1.17 1.37 13.37
N GLU A 34 0.36 0.62 14.12
CA GLU A 34 0.66 -0.78 14.44
C GLU A 34 0.65 -1.65 13.19
N ALA A 35 -0.32 -1.46 12.31
CA ALA A 35 -0.41 -2.21 11.05
C ALA A 35 0.80 -1.92 10.14
N ILE A 36 1.22 -0.67 10.06
CA ILE A 36 2.41 -0.27 9.32
C ILE A 36 3.67 -0.91 9.92
N ALA A 37 3.77 -0.93 11.25
CA ALA A 37 4.92 -1.52 11.95
C ALA A 37 5.04 -3.02 11.65
N VAL A 38 3.93 -3.75 11.60
CA VAL A 38 3.91 -5.17 11.24
C VAL A 38 4.39 -5.36 9.79
N MET A 39 3.88 -4.55 8.87
CA MET A 39 4.29 -4.57 7.47
C MET A 39 5.78 -4.27 7.33
N ALA A 40 6.27 -3.24 8.02
CA ALA A 40 7.68 -2.87 7.98
C ALA A 40 8.57 -3.98 8.53
N ALA A 41 8.13 -4.66 9.59
CA ALA A 41 8.88 -5.78 10.16
C ALA A 41 8.98 -6.95 9.17
N GLU A 42 7.91 -7.27 8.44
CA GLU A 42 7.91 -8.34 7.45
C GLU A 42 8.80 -8.05 6.26
N LEU A 43 8.82 -6.79 5.80
CA LEU A 43 9.67 -6.35 4.68
C LEU A 43 11.12 -6.08 5.09
N GLY A 44 11.35 -5.84 6.38
CA GLY A 44 12.60 -5.31 6.91
C GLY A 44 12.50 -3.79 7.06
N GLU A 45 12.79 -3.27 8.26
CA GLU A 45 12.62 -1.85 8.53
C GLU A 45 13.44 -0.94 7.61
N ALA A 46 14.70 -1.30 7.36
CA ALA A 46 15.56 -0.53 6.47
C ALA A 46 15.01 -0.53 5.04
N THR A 47 14.52 -1.68 4.57
CA THR A 47 13.91 -1.83 3.25
C THR A 47 12.65 -0.97 3.17
N TYR A 48 11.79 -1.03 4.20
CA TYR A 48 10.57 -0.23 4.23
C TYR A 48 10.86 1.27 4.13
N ARG A 49 11.81 1.76 4.92
CA ARG A 49 12.19 3.19 4.89
C ARG A 49 12.72 3.63 3.53
N ARG A 50 13.56 2.79 2.93
CA ARG A 50 14.12 3.06 1.60
C ARG A 50 13.03 3.13 0.54
N LEU A 51 12.10 2.18 0.57
CA LEU A 51 10.98 2.14 -0.37
C LEU A 51 10.01 3.29 -0.14
N PHE A 52 9.78 3.67 1.12
CA PHE A 52 8.93 4.81 1.46
C PHE A 52 9.49 6.11 0.86
N ALA A 53 10.79 6.33 1.03
CA ALA A 53 11.45 7.52 0.48
C ALA A 53 11.38 7.52 -1.06
N LYS A 54 11.61 6.36 -1.67
CA LYS A 54 11.53 6.21 -3.13
C LYS A 54 10.11 6.48 -3.64
N ALA A 55 9.11 5.98 -2.93
CA ALA A 55 7.71 6.21 -3.28
C ALA A 55 7.35 7.69 -3.21
N ALA A 56 7.81 8.38 -2.17
CA ALA A 56 7.56 9.81 -2.00
C ALA A 56 8.19 10.63 -3.14
N GLU A 57 9.37 10.24 -3.59
CA GLU A 57 10.07 10.91 -4.68
C GLU A 57 9.46 10.60 -6.05
N SER A 58 9.14 9.32 -6.31
CA SER A 58 8.72 8.85 -7.65
C SER A 58 7.22 9.00 -7.87
N TYR A 59 6.42 8.88 -6.82
CA TYR A 59 4.95 8.91 -6.92
C TYR A 59 4.38 9.89 -5.89
N PRO A 60 4.67 11.20 -6.06
CA PRO A 60 4.27 12.20 -5.06
C PRO A 60 2.77 12.48 -5.01
N ASP A 61 2.04 12.13 -6.06
CA ASP A 61 0.59 12.32 -6.12
C ASP A 61 -0.14 11.04 -6.51
N GLU A 62 -1.46 11.06 -6.35
CA GLU A 62 -2.30 9.90 -6.63
C GLU A 62 -2.27 9.48 -8.10
N ALA A 63 -2.20 10.44 -9.03
CA ALA A 63 -2.17 10.14 -10.46
C ALA A 63 -0.92 9.35 -10.84
N ALA A 64 0.24 9.77 -10.35
CA ALA A 64 1.50 9.06 -10.59
C ALA A 64 1.48 7.67 -9.96
N LEU A 65 0.95 7.55 -8.76
CA LEU A 65 0.82 6.27 -8.07
C LEU A 65 -0.08 5.31 -8.84
N LYS A 66 -1.25 5.75 -9.26
CA LYS A 66 -2.20 4.92 -10.01
C LYS A 66 -1.60 4.40 -11.31
N LYS A 67 -0.87 5.26 -12.01
CA LYS A 67 -0.19 4.88 -13.25
C LYS A 67 0.83 3.76 -13.00
N PHE A 68 1.58 3.85 -11.91
CA PHE A 68 2.53 2.80 -11.52
C PHE A 68 1.80 1.51 -11.16
N LEU A 69 0.72 1.59 -10.36
CA LEU A 69 0.00 0.40 -9.88
C LEU A 69 -0.57 -0.45 -11.01
N VAL A 70 -0.97 0.17 -12.11
CA VAL A 70 -1.46 -0.55 -13.29
C VAL A 70 -0.39 -1.49 -13.86
N SER A 71 0.88 -1.18 -13.67
CA SER A 71 1.99 -1.98 -14.19
C SER A 71 2.25 -3.28 -13.40
N ILE A 72 1.66 -3.43 -12.23
CA ILE A 72 1.80 -4.65 -11.42
C ILE A 72 0.88 -5.71 -12.01
N GLU A 73 1.45 -6.85 -12.42
CA GLU A 73 0.70 -7.86 -13.19
C GLU A 73 0.42 -9.18 -12.47
N ARG A 74 1.29 -9.63 -11.56
CA ARG A 74 1.10 -10.94 -10.92
C ARG A 74 -0.16 -10.96 -10.06
N ALA A 75 -1.06 -11.88 -10.33
CA ALA A 75 -2.33 -11.99 -9.61
C ALA A 75 -2.14 -12.23 -8.12
N GLU A 76 -1.20 -13.10 -7.74
CA GLU A 76 -0.93 -13.39 -6.33
C GLU A 76 -0.40 -12.15 -5.60
N ALA A 77 0.46 -11.38 -6.25
CA ALA A 77 1.00 -10.15 -5.68
C ALA A 77 -0.10 -9.09 -5.53
N ARG A 78 -0.94 -8.93 -6.53
CA ARG A 78 -2.09 -8.01 -6.48
C ARG A 78 -3.01 -8.35 -5.31
N ALA A 79 -3.35 -9.61 -5.15
CA ALA A 79 -4.22 -10.07 -4.07
C ALA A 79 -3.59 -9.79 -2.70
N LEU A 80 -2.31 -10.13 -2.52
CA LEU A 80 -1.62 -9.92 -1.26
C LEU A 80 -1.50 -8.43 -0.91
N ILE A 81 -1.12 -7.61 -1.88
CA ILE A 81 -1.00 -6.16 -1.69
C ILE A 81 -2.38 -5.57 -1.33
N TYR A 82 -3.41 -5.96 -2.07
CA TYR A 82 -4.77 -5.48 -1.82
C TYR A 82 -5.22 -5.83 -0.39
N GLU A 83 -5.05 -7.09 0.01
CA GLU A 83 -5.44 -7.55 1.35
C GLU A 83 -4.68 -6.79 2.44
N SER A 84 -3.38 -6.57 2.24
CA SER A 84 -2.55 -5.84 3.20
C SER A 84 -3.00 -4.38 3.34
N ILE A 85 -3.31 -3.74 2.22
CA ILE A 85 -3.77 -2.34 2.22
C ILE A 85 -5.17 -2.21 2.78
N LEU A 86 -6.06 -3.15 2.46
CA LEU A 86 -7.40 -3.17 3.04
C LEU A 86 -7.33 -3.31 4.55
N ALA A 87 -6.50 -4.21 5.05
CA ALA A 87 -6.32 -4.40 6.50
C ALA A 87 -5.77 -3.12 7.17
N LEU A 88 -4.83 -2.44 6.52
CA LEU A 88 -4.29 -1.17 7.02
C LEU A 88 -5.37 -0.09 7.05
N ALA A 89 -6.09 0.09 5.96
CA ALA A 89 -7.13 1.12 5.86
C ALA A 89 -8.28 0.85 6.84
N ALA A 90 -8.60 -0.42 7.08
CA ALA A 90 -9.68 -0.83 7.96
C ALA A 90 -9.25 -1.01 9.43
N ALA A 91 -7.97 -0.77 9.75
CA ALA A 91 -7.45 -0.94 11.10
C ALA A 91 -8.15 -0.05 12.13
N ASP A 92 -8.59 1.11 11.70
CA ASP A 92 -9.46 1.99 12.46
C ASP A 92 -10.74 2.19 11.63
N SER A 93 -11.30 3.38 11.52
CA SER A 93 -12.42 3.62 10.63
C SER A 93 -11.88 4.09 9.26
N MET A 94 -12.43 3.53 8.18
CA MET A 94 -12.00 3.87 6.83
C MET A 94 -12.63 5.20 6.39
N SER A 95 -11.80 6.14 5.95
CA SER A 95 -12.27 7.42 5.42
C SER A 95 -12.82 7.26 4.00
N GLU A 96 -13.52 8.29 3.50
CA GLU A 96 -14.01 8.28 2.11
C GLU A 96 -12.86 8.20 1.11
N GLU A 97 -11.75 8.89 1.38
CA GLU A 97 -10.56 8.85 0.52
C GLU A 97 -9.95 7.45 0.50
N GLU A 98 -9.89 6.80 1.66
CA GLU A 98 -9.39 5.42 1.75
C GLU A 98 -10.31 4.44 1.02
N GLU A 99 -11.62 4.58 1.20
CA GLU A 99 -12.61 3.76 0.48
C GLU A 99 -12.50 3.93 -1.03
N SER A 100 -12.31 5.17 -1.47
CA SER A 100 -12.15 5.48 -2.88
C SER A 100 -10.89 4.84 -3.47
N LEU A 101 -9.77 4.93 -2.77
CA LEU A 101 -8.51 4.33 -3.21
C LEU A 101 -8.60 2.80 -3.25
N VAL A 102 -9.10 2.19 -2.19
CA VAL A 102 -9.24 0.74 -2.09
C VAL A 102 -10.22 0.22 -3.15
N GLY A 103 -11.33 0.92 -3.36
CA GLY A 103 -12.31 0.57 -4.40
C GLY A 103 -11.73 0.66 -5.80
N TRP A 104 -10.97 1.71 -6.07
CA TRP A 104 -10.28 1.87 -7.35
C TRP A 104 -9.30 0.72 -7.59
N LEU A 105 -8.52 0.36 -6.57
CA LEU A 105 -7.54 -0.71 -6.64
C LEU A 105 -8.20 -2.04 -6.92
N ARG A 106 -9.29 -2.34 -6.21
CA ARG A 106 -10.08 -3.56 -6.39
C ARG A 106 -10.60 -3.70 -7.82
N GLU A 107 -11.16 -2.63 -8.37
CA GLU A 107 -11.67 -2.62 -9.73
C GLU A 107 -10.55 -2.74 -10.77
N THR A 108 -9.49 -1.98 -10.59
CA THR A 108 -8.37 -1.94 -11.54
C THR A 108 -7.66 -3.28 -11.61
N TRP A 109 -7.47 -3.93 -10.46
CA TRP A 109 -6.80 -5.22 -10.38
C TRP A 109 -7.76 -6.41 -10.47
N GLU A 110 -9.05 -6.16 -10.68
CA GLU A 110 -10.08 -7.19 -10.84
C GLU A 110 -10.11 -8.19 -9.69
N ILE A 111 -10.01 -7.70 -8.47
CA ILE A 111 -10.05 -8.54 -7.26
C ILE A 111 -11.49 -8.78 -6.85
N GLN A 112 -11.81 -10.03 -6.61
CA GLN A 112 -13.17 -10.45 -6.24
C GLN A 112 -13.35 -10.66 -4.75
#